data_b13531a8940283d91ae4ee27f972170f
#
_entry.id   b13531a8940283d91ae4ee27f972170f
#
_cell.length_a   1.000
_cell.length_b   1.000
_cell.length_c   1.000
_cell.angle_alpha   90.00
_cell.angle_beta   90.00
_cell.angle_gamma   90.00
#
_symmetry.space_group_name_H-M   'P 1'
#
loop_
_entity.id
_entity.type
_entity.pdbx_description
1 polymer ?
#
loop_
_entity_poly.entity_id
_entity_poly.type
_entity_poly.pdbx_seq_one_letter_code
_entity_poly.pdbx_strand_id
1 'polypeptide(L)'
;MNQFTPKQLRELLVIRPQDVTEGMAAVLAVRSQRTVVLDLTSMEIAQAQRTADFVSGGVRAVDGEEHRLGEHVFLFTPAGVQVTLN
;
A
#
# COMPACT_ATOMS: atom_id res chain seq x y z
N MET A 1 -5.92 13.64 16.88
CA MET A 1 -5.71 14.82 16.03
C MET A 1 -4.84 14.45 14.85
N ASN A 2 -5.16 14.98 13.69
CA ASN A 2 -4.42 14.72 12.47
C ASN A 2 -3.07 15.44 12.48
N GLN A 3 -1.99 14.70 12.27
CA GLN A 3 -0.62 15.22 12.27
C GLN A 3 -0.08 15.42 10.84
N PHE A 4 -0.93 15.25 9.84
CA PHE A 4 -0.49 15.25 8.46
C PHE A 4 -0.21 16.66 7.99
N THR A 5 0.88 16.82 7.23
CA THR A 5 1.13 18.06 6.50
C THR A 5 0.23 18.08 5.25
N PRO A 6 -0.06 19.25 4.69
CA PRO A 6 -0.83 19.31 3.44
C PRO A 6 -0.18 18.49 2.32
N LYS A 7 1.16 18.43 2.28
CA LYS A 7 1.85 17.63 1.27
C LYS A 7 1.54 16.15 1.44
N GLN A 8 1.58 15.63 2.67
CA GLN A 8 1.29 14.22 2.94
C GLN A 8 -0.14 13.85 2.59
N LEU A 9 -1.09 14.75 2.83
CA LEU A 9 -2.49 14.52 2.54
C LEU A 9 -2.76 14.41 1.04
N ARG A 10 -1.92 15.02 0.20
CA ARG A 10 -2.08 15.03 -1.24
C ARG A 10 -1.11 14.10 -1.95
N GLU A 11 -0.19 13.50 -1.23
CA GLU A 11 0.84 12.67 -1.83
C GLU A 11 0.35 11.24 -1.98
N LEU A 12 0.54 10.70 -3.16
CA LEU A 12 0.26 9.30 -3.47
C LEU A 12 1.57 8.67 -3.90
N LEU A 13 2.00 7.65 -3.16
CA LEU A 13 3.20 6.91 -3.51
C LEU A 13 2.83 5.72 -4.38
N VAL A 14 3.55 5.56 -5.47
CA VAL A 14 3.46 4.35 -6.29
C VAL A 14 4.72 3.54 -6.05
N ILE A 15 4.54 2.32 -5.55
CA ILE A 15 5.66 1.44 -5.23
C ILE A 15 5.57 0.22 -6.14
N ARG A 16 6.66 -0.06 -6.86
CA ARG A 16 6.80 -1.22 -7.75
C ARG A 16 7.98 -2.07 -7.26
N PRO A 17 7.74 -2.92 -6.25
CA PRO A 17 8.84 -3.71 -5.69
C PRO A 17 9.32 -4.76 -6.68
N GLN A 18 10.61 -5.08 -6.61
CA GLN A 18 11.20 -6.12 -7.44
C GLN A 18 11.31 -7.44 -6.68
N ASP A 19 11.16 -7.39 -5.36
CA ASP A 19 11.12 -8.59 -4.53
C ASP A 19 10.24 -8.34 -3.31
N VAL A 20 10.02 -9.40 -2.53
CA VAL A 20 9.15 -9.34 -1.36
C VAL A 20 9.68 -8.34 -0.32
N THR A 21 11.00 -8.29 -0.15
CA THR A 21 11.63 -7.41 0.83
C THR A 21 11.34 -5.94 0.52
N GLU A 22 11.38 -5.56 -0.76
CA GLU A 22 11.07 -4.18 -1.16
C GLU A 22 9.62 -3.82 -0.87
N GLY A 23 8.75 -4.82 -0.76
CA GLY A 23 7.36 -4.59 -0.40
C GLY A 23 7.20 -3.98 0.98
N MET A 24 8.18 -4.13 1.88
CA MET A 24 8.13 -3.52 3.20
C MET A 24 8.00 -1.99 3.13
N ALA A 25 8.50 -1.37 2.06
CA ALA A 25 8.37 0.07 1.89
C ALA A 25 6.91 0.52 1.91
N ALA A 26 5.99 -0.30 1.37
CA ALA A 26 4.57 0.01 1.39
C ALA A 26 4.02 0.00 2.81
N VAL A 27 4.39 -1.00 3.61
CA VAL A 27 3.94 -1.09 5.00
C VAL A 27 4.43 0.11 5.81
N LEU A 28 5.71 0.47 5.65
CA LEU A 28 6.29 1.60 6.37
C LEU A 28 5.66 2.92 5.96
N ALA A 29 5.32 3.07 4.67
CA ALA A 29 4.66 4.26 4.18
C ALA A 29 3.27 4.41 4.80
N VAL A 30 2.48 3.34 4.85
CA VAL A 30 1.15 3.37 5.46
C VAL A 30 1.27 3.66 6.96
N ARG A 31 2.23 3.04 7.64
CA ARG A 31 2.47 3.32 9.05
C ARG A 31 2.79 4.79 9.28
N SER A 32 3.45 5.43 8.31
CA SER A 32 3.77 6.86 8.35
C SER A 32 2.64 7.73 7.81
N GLN A 33 1.44 7.18 7.70
CA GLN A 33 0.22 7.91 7.32
C GLN A 33 0.21 8.35 5.86
N ARG A 34 0.79 7.53 4.98
CA ARG A 34 0.82 7.81 3.55
C ARG A 34 -0.04 6.82 2.80
N THR A 35 -0.61 7.27 1.69
CA THR A 35 -1.39 6.42 0.79
C THR A 35 -0.47 5.85 -0.28
N VAL A 36 -0.61 4.55 -0.56
CA VAL A 36 0.29 3.82 -1.43
C VAL A 36 -0.49 3.04 -2.49
N VAL A 37 -0.07 3.15 -3.75
CA VAL A 37 -0.45 2.18 -4.77
C VAL A 37 0.70 1.18 -4.88
N LEU A 38 0.39 -0.09 -4.67
CA LEU A 38 1.35 -1.17 -4.81
C LEU A 38 1.09 -1.85 -6.16
N ASP A 39 2.05 -1.72 -7.06
CA ASP A 39 1.95 -2.27 -8.41
C ASP A 39 2.88 -3.47 -8.52
N LEU A 40 2.32 -4.66 -8.59
CA LEU A 40 3.05 -5.91 -8.68
C LEU A 40 3.03 -6.50 -10.08
N THR A 41 2.61 -5.72 -11.08
CA THR A 41 2.42 -6.24 -12.43
C THR A 41 3.71 -6.65 -13.12
N SER A 42 4.86 -6.14 -12.67
CA SER A 42 6.15 -6.51 -13.25
C SER A 42 6.76 -7.75 -12.60
N MET A 43 6.15 -8.26 -11.53
CA MET A 43 6.63 -9.45 -10.85
C MET A 43 6.13 -10.73 -11.49
N GLU A 44 6.90 -11.80 -11.34
CA GLU A 44 6.46 -13.15 -11.62
C GLU A 44 5.28 -13.49 -10.70
N ILE A 45 4.31 -14.24 -11.20
CA ILE A 45 3.01 -14.43 -10.53
C ILE A 45 3.15 -14.95 -9.10
N ALA A 46 4.00 -15.95 -8.87
CA ALA A 46 4.17 -16.51 -7.54
C ALA A 46 4.79 -15.51 -6.57
N GLN A 47 5.74 -14.69 -7.04
CA GLN A 47 6.32 -13.65 -6.22
C GLN A 47 5.34 -12.53 -5.95
N ALA A 48 4.54 -12.15 -6.94
CA ALA A 48 3.51 -11.14 -6.76
C ALA A 48 2.52 -11.56 -5.68
N GLN A 49 2.11 -12.83 -5.68
CA GLN A 49 1.19 -13.36 -4.69
C GLN A 49 1.79 -13.29 -3.28
N ARG A 50 3.05 -13.71 -3.13
CA ARG A 50 3.72 -13.64 -1.82
C ARG A 50 3.91 -12.22 -1.33
N THR A 51 4.26 -11.31 -2.25
CA THR A 51 4.43 -9.91 -1.90
C THR A 51 3.10 -9.30 -1.47
N ALA A 52 2.03 -9.58 -2.19
CA ALA A 52 0.70 -9.11 -1.84
C ALA A 52 0.31 -9.59 -0.43
N ASP A 53 0.50 -10.88 -0.14
CA ASP A 53 0.15 -11.44 1.16
C ASP A 53 0.97 -10.80 2.29
N PHE A 54 2.26 -10.61 2.05
CA PHE A 54 3.15 -10.00 3.04
C PHE A 54 2.74 -8.54 3.31
N VAL A 55 2.53 -7.77 2.26
CA VAL A 55 2.18 -6.35 2.42
C VAL A 55 0.79 -6.21 3.03
N SER A 56 -0.18 -7.01 2.59
CA SER A 56 -1.53 -6.99 3.16
C SER A 56 -1.51 -7.27 4.66
N GLY A 57 -0.76 -8.27 5.09
CA GLY A 57 -0.63 -8.57 6.51
C GLY A 57 0.04 -7.45 7.29
N GLY A 58 1.09 -6.87 6.72
CA GLY A 58 1.80 -5.76 7.36
C GLY A 58 0.96 -4.50 7.46
N VAL A 59 0.23 -4.17 6.40
CA VAL A 59 -0.66 -3.01 6.40
C VAL A 59 -1.77 -3.18 7.45
N ARG A 60 -2.34 -4.39 7.53
CA ARG A 60 -3.36 -4.67 8.54
C ARG A 60 -2.78 -4.54 9.95
N ALA A 61 -1.54 -4.96 10.15
CA ALA A 61 -0.88 -4.88 11.46
C ALA A 61 -0.65 -3.44 11.91
N VAL A 62 -0.59 -2.48 10.98
CA VAL A 62 -0.46 -1.06 11.32
C VAL A 62 -1.79 -0.30 11.15
N ASP A 63 -2.89 -1.03 11.19
CA ASP A 63 -4.26 -0.51 11.12
C ASP A 63 -4.58 0.18 9.80
N GLY A 64 -3.88 -0.15 8.73
CA GLY A 64 -4.20 0.35 7.40
C GLY A 64 -5.31 -0.46 6.75
N GLU A 65 -5.77 0.03 5.61
CA GLU A 65 -6.83 -0.60 4.84
C GLU A 65 -6.36 -0.92 3.43
N GLU A 66 -6.91 -1.98 2.87
CA GLU A 66 -6.56 -2.47 1.55
C GLU A 66 -7.75 -2.33 0.61
N HIS A 67 -7.48 -1.82 -0.59
CA HIS A 67 -8.47 -1.75 -1.67
C HIS A 67 -7.83 -2.35 -2.92
N ARG A 68 -8.43 -3.39 -3.47
CA ARG A 68 -7.90 -4.03 -4.66
C ARG A 68 -8.35 -3.28 -5.90
N LEU A 69 -7.39 -2.79 -6.69
CA LEU A 69 -7.68 -2.04 -7.91
C LEU A 69 -7.63 -2.93 -9.15
N GLY A 70 -6.91 -4.02 -9.08
CA GLY A 70 -6.75 -4.96 -10.17
C GLY A 70 -6.21 -6.27 -9.63
N GLU A 71 -5.82 -7.18 -10.52
CA GLU A 71 -5.37 -8.50 -10.11
C GLU A 71 -4.09 -8.42 -9.30
N HIS A 72 -3.18 -7.51 -9.67
CA HIS A 72 -1.90 -7.34 -9.00
C HIS A 72 -1.61 -5.88 -8.69
N VAL A 73 -2.67 -5.08 -8.47
CA VAL A 73 -2.55 -3.68 -8.11
C VAL A 73 -3.44 -3.41 -6.91
N PHE A 74 -2.86 -2.81 -5.88
CA PHE A 74 -3.56 -2.55 -4.61
C PHE A 74 -3.38 -1.10 -4.20
N LEU A 75 -4.40 -0.56 -3.56
CA LEU A 75 -4.33 0.74 -2.88
C LEU A 75 -4.35 0.47 -1.38
N PHE A 76 -3.35 0.98 -0.68
CA PHE A 76 -3.29 0.88 0.78
C PHE A 76 -3.37 2.27 1.38
N THR A 77 -4.23 2.41 2.38
CA THR A 77 -4.43 3.69 3.05
C THR A 77 -4.30 3.55 4.55
N PRO A 78 -3.89 4.62 5.25
CA PRO A 78 -3.97 4.64 6.71
C PRO A 78 -5.41 4.55 7.18
N ALA A 79 -5.60 4.23 8.46
CA ALA A 79 -6.92 4.21 9.07
C ALA A 79 -7.58 5.58 8.96
N GLY A 80 -8.87 5.59 8.68
CA GLY A 80 -9.65 6.82 8.63
C GLY A 80 -9.64 7.55 7.30
N VAL A 81 -8.89 7.05 6.31
CA VAL A 81 -8.91 7.63 4.96
C VAL A 81 -10.09 7.05 4.20
N GLN A 82 -10.94 7.92 3.69
CA GLN A 82 -12.08 7.47 2.90
C GLN A 82 -11.66 7.31 1.44
N VAL A 83 -12.00 6.15 0.86
CA VAL A 83 -11.71 5.85 -0.54
C VAL A 83 -13.03 5.61 -1.27
N THR A 84 -13.20 6.31 -2.39
CA THR A 84 -14.35 6.09 -3.26
C THR A 84 -13.84 5.53 -4.58
N LEU A 85 -14.30 4.32 -4.91
CA LEU A 85 -13.96 3.66 -6.18
C LEU A 85 -15.20 3.59 -7.05
N ASN A 86 -15.14 4.25 -8.20
CA ASN A 86 -16.26 4.28 -9.15
C ASN A 86 -16.03 3.31 -10.30
#